data_38221569323da8948576189a3dd29fc3
#
_entry.id   38221569323da8948576189a3dd29fc3
#
_cell.length_a   1.000
_cell.length_b   1.000
_cell.length_c   1.000
_cell.angle_alpha   90.00
_cell.angle_beta   90.00
_cell.angle_gamma   90.00
#
_symmetry.space_group_name_H-M   'P 1'
#
loop_
_entity.id
_entity.type
_entity.pdbx_description
1 polymer ?
#
loop_
_entity_poly.entity_id
_entity_poly.type
_entity_poly.pdbx_seq_one_letter_code
_entity_poly.pdbx_strand_id
1 'polypeptide(L)'
;MSVRNQAGRLPAIVKRRLARVGFTLVEMLVVITIIGMLMALVSVAVWKALERARQTQIIVEIGQLQTAMQAYKERAQQYPPCLAQINLADRKVRFMRHVQIAFPNSNYATSSGTFDTIRNNLMAGNGVTSQPYNYKNAAGDIRQLDLNTLDQAEAIVFWLGGFPTPYNSASQNSIANRRIFGFHRDADAPFRRDALVAEGLDPLRYRTEPMYQFDETRLVDNDDDGWFEYIPMAQRGGAVVAPFVYFDSDSYTTASTGQGSALDISIYGYPRNGDAGAVDLAGQFGLAVPFAAFLDPQNSSPMRWTNPEGFQIICGGLDGMYAAPPEGDLAQAMRVVIFPGGQVYSRATVYSEQEALSTEEQDNLTNLSNNTIEGARQELGK
;
A
#
# COMPACT_ATOMS: atom_id res chain seq x y z
N MET A 1 71.18 73.01 -39.42
CA MET A 1 69.71 72.82 -39.31
C MET A 1 69.48 71.81 -38.14
N SER A 2 69.05 72.37 -37.00
CA SER A 2 68.88 71.64 -35.75
C SER A 2 67.36 71.33 -35.60
N VAL A 3 67.04 70.08 -35.53
CA VAL A 3 65.64 69.66 -35.27
C VAL A 3 65.54 69.31 -33.76
N ARG A 4 64.80 70.13 -33.03
CA ARG A 4 64.47 69.93 -31.61
C ARG A 4 63.42 68.88 -31.48
N ASN A 5 63.75 67.75 -30.78
CA ASN A 5 62.84 66.74 -30.29
C ASN A 5 62.05 67.28 -29.08
N GLN A 6 60.76 67.44 -29.20
CA GLN A 6 59.85 67.70 -28.08
C GLN A 6 59.34 66.34 -27.55
N ALA A 7 59.82 65.94 -26.38
CA ALA A 7 59.26 64.78 -25.67
C ALA A 7 57.95 65.18 -24.97
N GLY A 8 56.82 64.65 -25.46
CA GLY A 8 55.51 64.84 -24.84
C GLY A 8 55.43 64.05 -23.52
N ARG A 9 55.16 64.76 -22.44
CA ARG A 9 54.86 64.18 -21.13
C ARG A 9 53.47 63.58 -21.13
N LEU A 10 53.37 62.27 -20.95
CA LEU A 10 52.10 61.58 -20.71
C LEU A 10 51.59 61.96 -19.29
N PRO A 11 50.25 62.15 -19.14
CA PRO A 11 49.70 62.52 -17.86
C PRO A 11 49.70 61.23 -16.91
N ALA A 12 50.15 61.49 -15.70
CA ALA A 12 50.21 60.47 -14.66
C ALA A 12 48.78 60.00 -14.28
N ILE A 13 48.45 58.73 -14.57
CA ILE A 13 47.18 58.07 -14.13
C ILE A 13 47.25 57.96 -12.59
N VAL A 14 46.47 58.81 -11.93
CA VAL A 14 46.25 58.75 -10.48
C VAL A 14 45.39 57.51 -10.18
N LYS A 15 46.01 56.40 -9.80
CA LYS A 15 45.29 55.25 -9.26
C LYS A 15 44.63 55.67 -7.94
N ARG A 16 43.35 55.99 -7.97
CA ARG A 16 42.52 56.11 -6.77
C ARG A 16 42.59 54.74 -6.04
N ARG A 17 43.29 54.68 -4.96
CA ARG A 17 43.17 53.54 -4.02
C ARG A 17 41.79 53.64 -3.38
N LEU A 18 40.88 52.77 -3.79
CA LEU A 18 39.65 52.55 -3.08
C LEU A 18 40.05 52.09 -1.68
N ALA A 19 39.77 52.90 -0.67
CA ALA A 19 39.96 52.52 0.72
C ALA A 19 39.09 51.27 0.94
N ARG A 20 39.72 50.15 1.26
CA ARG A 20 39.00 48.94 1.73
C ARG A 20 38.48 49.30 3.12
N VAL A 21 37.17 49.57 3.18
CA VAL A 21 36.42 49.67 4.44
C VAL A 21 36.43 48.28 5.05
N GLY A 22 37.10 48.08 6.14
CA GLY A 22 37.08 46.82 6.88
C GLY A 22 35.73 46.68 7.57
N PHE A 23 35.17 45.45 7.54
CA PHE A 23 33.97 45.12 8.28
C PHE A 23 34.24 45.18 9.79
N THR A 24 33.31 45.74 10.54
CA THR A 24 33.39 45.74 12.00
C THR A 24 32.87 44.40 12.56
N LEU A 25 33.40 44.01 13.70
CA LEU A 25 32.96 42.78 14.40
C LEU A 25 31.47 42.82 14.74
N VAL A 26 30.94 44.00 15.07
CA VAL A 26 29.53 44.23 15.36
C VAL A 26 28.65 44.06 14.12
N GLU A 27 29.04 44.53 12.95
CA GLU A 27 28.31 44.32 11.70
C GLU A 27 28.20 42.83 11.37
N MET A 28 29.28 42.07 11.53
CA MET A 28 29.25 40.63 11.36
C MET A 28 28.32 39.93 12.38
N LEU A 29 28.35 40.35 13.64
CA LEU A 29 27.51 39.80 14.69
C LEU A 29 26.02 40.06 14.40
N VAL A 30 25.64 41.25 13.95
CA VAL A 30 24.25 41.59 13.59
C VAL A 30 23.80 40.77 12.39
N VAL A 31 24.64 40.61 11.37
CA VAL A 31 24.30 39.84 10.19
C VAL A 31 24.03 38.38 10.53
N ILE A 32 24.91 37.72 11.31
CA ILE A 32 24.71 36.33 11.70
C ILE A 32 23.49 36.13 12.60
N THR A 33 23.14 37.09 13.47
CA THR A 33 21.93 37.00 14.28
C THR A 33 20.67 37.12 13.42
N ILE A 34 20.63 38.01 12.45
CA ILE A 34 19.50 38.13 11.52
C ILE A 34 19.37 36.86 10.66
N ILE A 35 20.48 36.35 10.12
CA ILE A 35 20.47 35.10 9.35
C ILE A 35 19.99 33.94 10.24
N GLY A 36 20.44 33.84 11.48
CA GLY A 36 20.01 32.82 12.44
C GLY A 36 18.50 32.88 12.71
N MET A 37 17.94 34.07 12.92
CA MET A 37 16.49 34.24 13.07
C MET A 37 15.70 33.84 11.81
N LEU A 38 16.16 34.25 10.64
CA LEU A 38 15.51 33.89 9.38
C LEU A 38 15.56 32.39 9.13
N MET A 39 16.71 31.75 9.36
CA MET A 39 16.89 30.31 9.23
C MET A 39 15.96 29.53 10.18
N ALA A 40 15.79 29.99 11.40
CA ALA A 40 14.88 29.35 12.37
C ALA A 40 13.42 29.35 11.89
N LEU A 41 12.94 30.47 11.36
CA LEU A 41 11.58 30.58 10.82
C LEU A 41 11.38 29.76 9.54
N VAL A 42 12.36 29.78 8.63
CA VAL A 42 12.30 29.04 7.36
C VAL A 42 12.31 27.53 7.61
N SER A 43 13.10 27.06 8.60
CA SER A 43 13.20 25.62 8.89
C SER A 43 11.83 24.99 9.20
N VAL A 44 11.01 25.61 10.03
CA VAL A 44 9.66 25.10 10.39
C VAL A 44 8.74 25.05 9.16
N ALA A 45 8.79 26.09 8.31
CA ALA A 45 7.97 26.14 7.10
C ALA A 45 8.37 25.04 6.08
N VAL A 46 9.68 24.80 5.92
CA VAL A 46 10.19 23.76 5.04
C VAL A 46 9.78 22.36 5.50
N TRP A 47 9.85 22.07 6.79
CA TRP A 47 9.42 20.78 7.33
C TRP A 47 7.94 20.49 7.02
N LYS A 48 7.05 21.45 7.30
CA LYS A 48 5.61 21.33 7.01
C LYS A 48 5.32 21.20 5.50
N ALA A 49 6.06 21.94 4.67
CA ALA A 49 5.91 21.84 3.22
C ALA A 49 6.34 20.45 2.70
N LEU A 50 7.43 19.90 3.23
CA LEU A 50 7.91 18.56 2.87
C LEU A 50 6.94 17.46 3.31
N GLU A 51 6.37 17.58 4.50
CA GLU A 51 5.35 16.64 5.00
C GLU A 51 4.11 16.64 4.10
N ARG A 52 3.58 17.82 3.76
CA ARG A 52 2.44 17.92 2.83
C ARG A 52 2.77 17.40 1.43
N ALA A 53 3.99 17.63 0.94
CA ALA A 53 4.41 17.10 -0.34
C ALA A 53 4.40 15.56 -0.36
N ARG A 54 4.87 14.93 0.72
CA ARG A 54 4.85 13.46 0.88
C ARG A 54 3.41 12.92 0.96
N GLN A 55 2.53 13.56 1.74
CA GLN A 55 1.11 13.20 1.79
C GLN A 55 0.46 13.29 0.42
N THR A 56 0.74 14.37 -0.33
CA THR A 56 0.23 14.53 -1.69
C THR A 56 0.72 13.42 -2.63
N GLN A 57 1.95 12.98 -2.50
CA GLN A 57 2.47 11.84 -3.29
C GLN A 57 1.68 10.57 -3.02
N ILE A 58 1.39 10.24 -1.76
CA ILE A 58 0.59 9.07 -1.40
C ILE A 58 -0.84 9.21 -1.95
N ILE A 59 -1.47 10.39 -1.85
CA ILE A 59 -2.81 10.65 -2.39
C ILE A 59 -2.85 10.42 -3.91
N VAL A 60 -1.83 10.90 -4.62
CA VAL A 60 -1.73 10.65 -6.07
C VAL A 60 -1.59 9.16 -6.39
N GLU A 61 -0.81 8.42 -5.62
CA GLU A 61 -0.70 6.97 -5.77
C GLU A 61 -2.03 6.25 -5.52
N ILE A 62 -2.73 6.60 -4.44
CA ILE A 62 -4.07 6.07 -4.16
C ILE A 62 -5.01 6.36 -5.34
N GLY A 63 -4.97 7.57 -5.90
CA GLY A 63 -5.75 7.94 -7.10
C GLY A 63 -5.40 7.11 -8.33
N GLN A 64 -4.13 6.78 -8.53
CA GLN A 64 -3.69 5.90 -9.62
C GLN A 64 -4.18 4.47 -9.41
N LEU A 65 -4.04 3.92 -8.20
CA LEU A 65 -4.57 2.59 -7.84
C LEU A 65 -6.10 2.55 -8.00
N GLN A 66 -6.80 3.60 -7.56
CA GLN A 66 -8.24 3.72 -7.74
C GLN A 66 -8.63 3.70 -9.23
N THR A 67 -7.90 4.41 -10.08
CA THR A 67 -8.13 4.41 -11.53
C THR A 67 -7.91 3.03 -12.13
N ALA A 68 -6.85 2.33 -11.71
CA ALA A 68 -6.58 0.96 -12.16
C ALA A 68 -7.67 -0.02 -11.71
N MET A 69 -8.18 0.12 -10.49
CA MET A 69 -9.30 -0.68 -9.98
C MET A 69 -10.61 -0.41 -10.73
N GLN A 70 -10.87 0.83 -11.12
CA GLN A 70 -12.01 1.17 -11.97
C GLN A 70 -11.88 0.54 -13.36
N ALA A 71 -10.70 0.63 -13.98
CA ALA A 71 -10.42 -0.02 -15.26
C ALA A 71 -10.56 -1.56 -15.16
N TYR A 72 -10.15 -2.14 -14.03
CA TYR A 72 -10.38 -3.56 -13.74
C TYR A 72 -11.86 -3.89 -13.72
N LYS A 73 -12.69 -3.11 -12.99
CA LYS A 73 -14.15 -3.28 -12.94
C LYS A 73 -14.79 -3.16 -14.31
N GLU A 74 -14.35 -2.24 -15.16
CA GLU A 74 -14.86 -2.11 -16.52
C GLU A 74 -14.63 -3.39 -17.35
N ARG A 75 -13.47 -4.02 -17.15
CA ARG A 75 -13.11 -5.28 -17.83
C ARG A 75 -13.80 -6.50 -17.24
N ALA A 76 -13.78 -6.62 -15.91
CA ALA A 76 -14.27 -7.80 -15.16
C ALA A 76 -15.72 -7.65 -14.66
N GLN A 77 -16.41 -6.52 -14.97
CA GLN A 77 -17.78 -6.18 -14.58
C GLN A 77 -18.00 -6.06 -13.07
N GLN A 78 -17.01 -6.31 -12.25
CA GLN A 78 -17.04 -6.16 -10.80
C GLN A 78 -15.65 -5.86 -10.23
N TYR A 79 -15.61 -5.31 -9.02
CA TYR A 79 -14.36 -5.18 -8.28
C TYR A 79 -13.86 -6.56 -7.85
N PRO A 80 -12.54 -6.78 -7.80
CA PRO A 80 -11.98 -8.04 -7.35
C PRO A 80 -12.18 -8.20 -5.83
N PRO A 81 -12.31 -9.45 -5.31
CA PRO A 81 -12.41 -9.67 -3.88
C PRO A 81 -11.08 -9.38 -3.19
N CYS A 82 -11.14 -8.73 -2.03
CA CYS A 82 -9.96 -8.48 -1.20
C CYS A 82 -9.54 -9.68 -0.35
N LEU A 83 -10.30 -10.75 -0.38
CA LEU A 83 -10.04 -12.02 0.33
C LEU A 83 -9.96 -11.88 1.87
N ALA A 84 -10.58 -10.85 2.39
CA ALA A 84 -10.58 -10.48 3.81
C ALA A 84 -11.37 -11.41 4.74
N GLN A 85 -12.06 -12.42 4.22
CA GLN A 85 -12.89 -13.27 5.04
C GLN A 85 -12.07 -14.10 6.03
N ILE A 86 -12.51 -14.08 7.28
CA ILE A 86 -11.92 -14.89 8.36
C ILE A 86 -12.11 -16.38 8.07
N ASN A 87 -13.24 -16.75 7.43
CA ASN A 87 -13.52 -18.13 7.08
C ASN A 87 -12.95 -18.48 5.69
N LEU A 88 -12.07 -19.45 5.66
CA LEU A 88 -11.46 -19.95 4.42
C LEU A 88 -12.47 -20.44 3.38
N ALA A 89 -13.60 -21.04 3.81
CA ALA A 89 -14.63 -21.51 2.89
C ALA A 89 -15.30 -20.35 2.15
N ASP A 90 -15.63 -19.28 2.83
CA ASP A 90 -16.24 -18.08 2.22
C ASP A 90 -15.26 -17.37 1.28
N ARG A 91 -13.98 -17.32 1.65
CA ARG A 91 -12.91 -16.78 0.81
C ARG A 91 -12.82 -17.55 -0.52
N LYS A 92 -12.80 -18.88 -0.46
CA LYS A 92 -12.77 -19.75 -1.64
C LYS A 92 -13.99 -19.52 -2.55
N VAL A 93 -15.18 -19.41 -1.98
CA VAL A 93 -16.41 -19.18 -2.72
C VAL A 93 -16.38 -17.84 -3.44
N ARG A 94 -15.95 -16.77 -2.75
CA ARG A 94 -15.86 -15.41 -3.36
C ARG A 94 -14.79 -15.35 -4.44
N PHE A 95 -13.61 -15.93 -4.21
CA PHE A 95 -12.56 -16.03 -5.21
C PHE A 95 -13.07 -16.71 -6.48
N MET A 96 -13.70 -17.88 -6.34
CA MET A 96 -14.20 -18.64 -7.50
C MET A 96 -15.33 -17.91 -8.24
N ARG A 97 -16.25 -17.29 -7.50
CA ARG A 97 -17.30 -16.47 -8.11
C ARG A 97 -16.69 -15.35 -8.96
N HIS A 98 -15.67 -14.69 -8.45
CA HIS A 98 -14.99 -13.64 -9.19
C HIS A 98 -14.25 -14.19 -10.41
N VAL A 99 -13.54 -15.30 -10.29
CA VAL A 99 -12.84 -15.97 -11.40
C VAL A 99 -13.82 -16.33 -12.52
N GLN A 100 -15.00 -16.84 -12.19
CA GLN A 100 -16.03 -17.19 -13.17
C GLN A 100 -16.53 -15.97 -13.96
N ILE A 101 -16.56 -14.80 -13.34
CA ILE A 101 -17.02 -13.56 -13.99
C ILE A 101 -15.87 -12.89 -14.74
N ALA A 102 -14.69 -12.79 -14.13
CA ALA A 102 -13.52 -12.13 -14.73
C ALA A 102 -12.88 -12.94 -15.87
N PHE A 103 -13.01 -14.27 -15.82
CA PHE A 103 -12.46 -15.19 -16.80
C PHE A 103 -13.51 -16.21 -17.30
N PRO A 104 -14.58 -15.74 -17.98
CA PRO A 104 -15.74 -16.59 -18.33
C PRO A 104 -15.38 -17.73 -19.29
N ASN A 105 -14.34 -17.58 -20.08
CA ASN A 105 -13.87 -18.60 -21.03
C ASN A 105 -12.87 -19.60 -20.40
N SER A 106 -12.54 -19.44 -19.12
CA SER A 106 -11.58 -20.30 -18.46
C SER A 106 -12.16 -21.67 -18.12
N ASN A 107 -11.32 -22.69 -18.10
CA ASN A 107 -11.67 -24.01 -17.60
C ASN A 107 -12.13 -24.01 -16.13
N TYR A 108 -11.84 -22.91 -15.39
CA TYR A 108 -12.25 -22.69 -14.02
C TYR A 108 -13.67 -22.10 -13.90
N ALA A 109 -14.21 -21.55 -14.98
CA ALA A 109 -15.59 -21.02 -15.02
C ALA A 109 -16.65 -22.12 -15.05
N THR A 110 -16.26 -23.36 -15.33
CA THR A 110 -17.16 -24.52 -15.35
C THR A 110 -17.39 -25.09 -13.96
N SER A 111 -18.46 -25.87 -13.79
CA SER A 111 -18.82 -26.50 -12.50
C SER A 111 -17.76 -27.46 -11.93
N SER A 112 -16.79 -27.87 -12.74
CA SER A 112 -15.68 -28.73 -12.31
C SER A 112 -14.45 -27.94 -11.82
N GLY A 113 -14.38 -26.62 -12.10
CA GLY A 113 -13.32 -25.75 -11.59
C GLY A 113 -13.57 -25.39 -10.13
N THR A 114 -12.63 -25.71 -9.25
CA THR A 114 -12.70 -25.34 -7.83
C THR A 114 -11.50 -24.53 -7.45
N PHE A 115 -11.59 -23.78 -6.36
CA PHE A 115 -10.45 -23.06 -5.78
C PHE A 115 -9.26 -24.01 -5.54
N ASP A 116 -9.55 -25.19 -4.98
CA ASP A 116 -8.51 -26.19 -4.71
C ASP A 116 -7.87 -26.73 -6.00
N THR A 117 -8.59 -26.75 -7.12
CA THR A 117 -8.01 -27.09 -8.43
C THR A 117 -7.00 -26.03 -8.87
N ILE A 118 -7.34 -24.74 -8.77
CA ILE A 118 -6.42 -23.65 -9.10
C ILE A 118 -5.20 -23.69 -8.16
N ARG A 119 -5.46 -23.79 -6.86
CA ARG A 119 -4.42 -23.86 -5.82
C ARG A 119 -3.47 -25.04 -6.05
N ASN A 120 -4.00 -26.23 -6.28
CA ASN A 120 -3.20 -27.44 -6.50
C ASN A 120 -2.39 -27.34 -7.79
N ASN A 121 -2.92 -26.75 -8.84
CA ASN A 121 -2.18 -26.50 -10.08
C ASN A 121 -1.02 -25.51 -9.87
N LEU A 122 -1.16 -24.53 -8.99
CA LEU A 122 -0.07 -23.63 -8.62
C LEU A 122 0.97 -24.33 -7.76
N MET A 123 0.55 -25.10 -6.76
CA MET A 123 1.44 -25.76 -5.80
C MET A 123 2.16 -26.98 -6.41
N ALA A 124 1.43 -27.85 -7.11
CA ALA A 124 1.97 -29.12 -7.60
C ALA A 124 2.49 -29.08 -9.03
N GLY A 125 2.17 -28.01 -9.80
CA GLY A 125 2.32 -28.01 -11.25
C GLY A 125 1.18 -28.77 -11.93
N ASN A 126 0.75 -28.33 -13.10
CA ASN A 126 -0.43 -28.86 -13.81
C ASN A 126 -0.11 -29.98 -14.82
N GLY A 127 0.88 -30.82 -14.55
CA GLY A 127 1.27 -31.94 -15.44
C GLY A 127 2.03 -31.55 -16.71
N VAL A 128 2.07 -30.29 -17.11
CA VAL A 128 2.85 -29.77 -18.24
C VAL A 128 4.26 -29.37 -17.78
N THR A 129 4.36 -28.88 -16.55
CA THR A 129 5.64 -28.64 -15.87
C THR A 129 5.57 -29.25 -14.48
N SER A 130 6.45 -30.18 -14.17
CA SER A 130 6.51 -30.88 -12.88
C SER A 130 7.05 -30.03 -11.72
N GLN A 131 7.11 -28.70 -11.87
CA GLN A 131 7.71 -27.81 -10.87
C GLN A 131 6.65 -26.98 -10.18
N PRO A 132 6.55 -27.00 -8.83
CA PRO A 132 5.65 -26.15 -8.07
C PRO A 132 6.01 -24.66 -8.20
N TYR A 133 5.06 -23.77 -7.93
CA TYR A 133 5.33 -22.34 -7.84
C TYR A 133 6.00 -22.04 -6.52
N ASN A 134 7.31 -21.96 -6.52
CA ASN A 134 8.10 -21.79 -5.34
C ASN A 134 8.51 -20.33 -5.15
N TYR A 135 8.63 -19.92 -3.92
CA TYR A 135 9.31 -18.71 -3.49
C TYR A 135 10.38 -19.05 -2.45
N LYS A 136 11.24 -18.10 -2.14
CA LYS A 136 12.25 -18.24 -1.10
C LYS A 136 11.92 -17.28 0.03
N ASN A 137 11.65 -17.79 1.21
CA ASN A 137 11.32 -17.00 2.37
C ASN A 137 12.54 -16.22 2.93
N ALA A 138 12.32 -15.34 3.91
CA ALA A 138 13.38 -14.53 4.54
C ALA A 138 14.45 -15.40 5.23
N ALA A 139 14.06 -16.55 5.76
CA ALA A 139 15.00 -17.53 6.35
C ALA A 139 15.85 -18.28 5.30
N GLY A 140 15.50 -18.14 4.02
CA GLY A 140 16.19 -18.81 2.91
C GLY A 140 15.60 -20.16 2.53
N ASP A 141 14.49 -20.59 3.13
CA ASP A 141 13.80 -21.84 2.80
C ASP A 141 12.99 -21.69 1.53
N ILE A 142 12.92 -22.77 0.75
CA ILE A 142 12.06 -22.83 -0.43
C ILE A 142 10.70 -23.34 -0.02
N ARG A 143 9.66 -22.52 -0.24
CA ARG A 143 8.25 -22.84 0.04
C ARG A 143 7.42 -22.74 -1.23
N GLN A 144 6.21 -23.30 -1.18
CA GLN A 144 5.26 -23.25 -2.28
C GLN A 144 4.30 -22.09 -2.06
N LEU A 145 4.05 -21.30 -3.13
CA LEU A 145 3.07 -20.22 -3.11
C LEU A 145 1.66 -20.79 -2.94
N ASP A 146 0.95 -20.35 -1.94
CA ASP A 146 -0.40 -20.82 -1.60
C ASP A 146 -1.46 -19.71 -1.74
N LEU A 147 -2.49 -19.94 -2.54
CA LEU A 147 -3.62 -19.00 -2.66
C LEU A 147 -4.42 -18.82 -1.36
N ASN A 148 -4.28 -19.75 -0.41
CA ASN A 148 -4.96 -19.61 0.88
C ASN A 148 -4.38 -18.48 1.73
N THR A 149 -3.13 -18.11 1.53
CA THR A 149 -2.47 -17.07 2.32
C THR A 149 -2.74 -15.67 1.79
N LEU A 150 -3.18 -15.54 0.53
CA LEU A 150 -3.43 -14.24 -0.12
C LEU A 150 -4.37 -13.33 0.71
N ASP A 151 -3.94 -12.12 1.00
CA ASP A 151 -4.62 -11.20 1.91
C ASP A 151 -5.08 -9.85 1.29
N GLN A 152 -5.53 -8.91 2.12
CA GLN A 152 -6.09 -7.64 1.67
C GLN A 152 -5.04 -6.69 1.07
N ALA A 153 -3.80 -6.75 1.52
CA ALA A 153 -2.72 -5.93 0.99
C ALA A 153 -2.17 -6.51 -0.31
N GLU A 154 -2.16 -7.83 -0.40
CA GLU A 154 -1.70 -8.58 -1.56
C GLU A 154 -2.74 -8.65 -2.67
N ALA A 155 -4.02 -8.65 -2.31
CA ALA A 155 -5.12 -8.77 -3.27
C ALA A 155 -5.06 -7.67 -4.34
N ILE A 156 -4.73 -6.43 -3.97
CA ILE A 156 -4.62 -5.33 -4.95
C ILE A 156 -3.47 -5.58 -5.93
N VAL A 157 -2.34 -6.09 -5.44
CA VAL A 157 -1.17 -6.43 -6.26
C VAL A 157 -1.47 -7.62 -7.16
N PHE A 158 -2.09 -8.67 -6.62
CA PHE A 158 -2.46 -9.86 -7.36
C PHE A 158 -3.44 -9.57 -8.50
N TRP A 159 -4.54 -8.86 -8.23
CA TRP A 159 -5.55 -8.62 -9.26
C TRP A 159 -5.14 -7.61 -10.33
N LEU A 160 -4.38 -6.57 -9.95
CA LEU A 160 -3.90 -5.57 -10.89
C LEU A 160 -2.58 -5.96 -11.57
N GLY A 161 -1.76 -6.74 -10.88
CA GLY A 161 -0.42 -7.11 -11.33
C GLY A 161 -0.30 -8.53 -11.86
N GLY A 162 -0.97 -9.48 -11.23
CA GLY A 162 -0.86 -10.91 -11.52
C GLY A 162 0.07 -11.64 -10.55
N PHE A 163 0.87 -12.56 -11.07
CA PHE A 163 1.70 -13.44 -10.25
C PHE A 163 3.10 -12.88 -9.98
N PRO A 164 3.65 -13.11 -8.77
CA PRO A 164 5.05 -12.81 -8.48
C PRO A 164 6.00 -13.67 -9.33
N THR A 165 7.26 -13.25 -9.46
CA THR A 165 8.29 -14.06 -10.12
C THR A 165 8.56 -15.32 -9.31
N PRO A 166 8.47 -16.53 -9.91
CA PRO A 166 8.79 -17.76 -9.19
C PRO A 166 10.28 -17.83 -8.87
N TYR A 167 10.60 -18.46 -7.76
CA TYR A 167 11.98 -18.76 -7.42
C TYR A 167 12.59 -19.70 -8.46
N ASN A 168 13.71 -19.28 -9.02
CA ASN A 168 14.56 -20.13 -9.86
C ASN A 168 15.94 -20.19 -9.20
N SER A 169 16.43 -21.39 -8.95
CA SER A 169 17.76 -21.63 -8.37
C SER A 169 18.91 -21.02 -9.17
N ALA A 170 18.72 -20.77 -10.47
CA ALA A 170 19.70 -20.14 -11.35
C ALA A 170 19.71 -18.61 -11.26
N SER A 171 18.60 -17.97 -10.88
CA SER A 171 18.51 -16.56 -10.59
C SER A 171 18.40 -16.39 -9.09
N GLN A 172 19.54 -16.14 -8.44
CA GLN A 172 19.54 -15.86 -7.00
C GLN A 172 18.56 -14.75 -6.68
N ASN A 173 17.64 -15.01 -5.77
CA ASN A 173 16.67 -14.03 -5.28
C ASN A 173 17.36 -12.85 -4.59
N SER A 174 17.86 -11.93 -5.38
CA SER A 174 18.05 -10.58 -4.89
C SER A 174 16.69 -9.87 -4.97
N ILE A 175 16.46 -8.93 -4.07
CA ILE A 175 15.37 -7.95 -4.11
C ILE A 175 15.21 -7.34 -5.52
N ALA A 176 16.28 -7.29 -6.31
CA ALA A 176 16.32 -6.86 -7.70
C ALA A 176 15.50 -7.71 -8.69
N ASN A 177 14.95 -8.85 -8.29
CA ASN A 177 14.17 -9.75 -9.15
C ASN A 177 12.70 -9.89 -8.69
N ARG A 178 12.22 -9.02 -7.83
CA ARG A 178 10.81 -8.96 -7.45
C ARG A 178 10.00 -8.35 -8.58
N ARG A 179 9.50 -9.20 -9.47
CA ARG A 179 8.68 -8.80 -10.62
C ARG A 179 7.31 -9.40 -10.52
N ILE A 180 6.34 -8.68 -11.02
CA ILE A 180 4.99 -9.17 -11.21
C ILE A 180 4.74 -9.33 -12.69
N PHE A 181 4.17 -10.47 -13.05
CA PHE A 181 3.75 -10.77 -14.41
C PHE A 181 2.24 -10.94 -14.42
N GLY A 182 1.56 -10.34 -15.37
CA GLY A 182 0.11 -10.48 -15.54
C GLY A 182 -0.36 -11.93 -15.58
N PHE A 183 -1.65 -12.14 -15.72
CA PHE A 183 -2.23 -13.46 -15.90
C PHE A 183 -1.81 -14.08 -17.24
N HIS A 184 -1.96 -15.39 -17.36
CA HIS A 184 -1.63 -16.07 -18.61
C HIS A 184 -2.56 -15.62 -19.76
N ARG A 185 -2.02 -15.48 -20.98
CA ARG A 185 -2.81 -15.04 -22.15
C ARG A 185 -3.77 -16.11 -22.68
N ASP A 186 -3.55 -17.37 -22.32
CA ASP A 186 -4.47 -18.45 -22.59
C ASP A 186 -5.75 -18.22 -21.78
N ALA A 187 -6.83 -17.89 -22.48
CA ALA A 187 -8.10 -17.59 -21.84
C ALA A 187 -8.68 -18.80 -21.09
N ASP A 188 -8.35 -20.02 -21.53
CA ASP A 188 -8.80 -21.26 -20.90
C ASP A 188 -8.11 -21.51 -19.55
N ALA A 189 -6.89 -20.96 -19.35
CA ALA A 189 -6.09 -21.20 -18.17
C ALA A 189 -5.33 -19.95 -17.69
N PRO A 190 -6.03 -18.88 -17.24
CA PRO A 190 -5.40 -17.61 -16.84
C PRO A 190 -4.44 -17.73 -15.67
N PHE A 191 -4.58 -18.75 -14.83
CA PHE A 191 -3.71 -19.05 -13.70
C PHE A 191 -2.59 -20.03 -14.03
N ARG A 192 -2.38 -20.33 -15.30
CA ARG A 192 -1.36 -21.26 -15.77
C ARG A 192 0.03 -20.66 -15.56
N ARG A 193 0.96 -21.52 -15.17
CA ARG A 193 2.31 -21.14 -14.73
C ARG A 193 3.39 -21.25 -15.81
N ASP A 194 3.27 -22.24 -16.70
CA ASP A 194 4.33 -22.77 -17.58
C ASP A 194 5.12 -21.75 -18.39
N ALA A 195 4.55 -20.57 -18.62
CA ALA A 195 5.25 -19.50 -19.33
C ALA A 195 6.32 -18.76 -18.52
N LEU A 196 6.33 -18.92 -17.18
CA LEU A 196 7.33 -18.26 -16.32
C LEU A 196 8.56 -19.14 -16.04
N VAL A 197 8.46 -20.44 -16.30
CA VAL A 197 9.45 -21.44 -15.87
C VAL A 197 10.16 -22.11 -17.03
N ALA A 198 9.64 -21.99 -18.26
CA ALA A 198 10.32 -22.54 -19.43
C ALA A 198 11.62 -21.75 -19.66
N GLU A 199 12.75 -22.42 -19.48
CA GLU A 199 14.08 -21.85 -19.67
C GLU A 199 14.19 -21.12 -21.01
N GLY A 200 14.54 -19.83 -20.98
CA GLY A 200 14.80 -19.03 -22.15
C GLY A 200 13.58 -18.41 -22.84
N LEU A 201 12.37 -18.54 -22.28
CA LEU A 201 11.18 -17.87 -22.82
C LEU A 201 10.97 -16.52 -22.11
N ASP A 202 10.69 -15.50 -22.92
CA ASP A 202 10.28 -14.19 -22.42
C ASP A 202 8.90 -14.32 -21.73
N PRO A 203 8.79 -14.10 -20.41
CA PRO A 203 7.52 -14.19 -19.69
C PRO A 203 6.43 -13.30 -20.30
N LEU A 204 6.79 -12.13 -20.83
CA LEU A 204 5.86 -11.17 -21.44
C LEU A 204 5.17 -11.75 -22.68
N ARG A 205 5.76 -12.72 -23.36
CA ARG A 205 5.14 -13.34 -24.53
C ARG A 205 3.88 -14.14 -24.20
N TYR A 206 3.81 -14.72 -23.01
CA TYR A 206 2.73 -15.60 -22.58
C TYR A 206 1.84 -14.99 -21.51
N ARG A 207 2.20 -13.82 -20.98
CA ARG A 207 1.47 -13.11 -19.93
C ARG A 207 0.82 -11.85 -20.48
N THR A 208 -0.30 -11.46 -19.86
CA THR A 208 -0.90 -10.15 -20.08
C THR A 208 -0.04 -9.09 -19.41
N GLU A 209 -0.12 -7.86 -19.90
CA GLU A 209 0.47 -6.75 -19.18
C GLU A 209 -0.31 -6.51 -17.89
N PRO A 210 0.37 -6.18 -16.78
CA PRO A 210 -0.28 -5.72 -15.56
C PRO A 210 -1.18 -4.51 -15.82
N MET A 211 -2.31 -4.44 -15.15
CA MET A 211 -3.22 -3.28 -15.25
C MET A 211 -2.67 -2.06 -14.51
N TYR A 212 -1.76 -2.28 -13.57
CA TYR A 212 -1.00 -1.25 -12.87
C TYR A 212 0.48 -1.61 -12.89
N GLN A 213 1.32 -0.63 -13.22
CA GLN A 213 2.79 -0.81 -13.24
C GLN A 213 3.33 -0.55 -11.83
N PHE A 214 3.46 -1.63 -11.06
CA PHE A 214 4.04 -1.56 -9.73
C PHE A 214 5.55 -1.30 -9.81
N ASP A 215 6.06 -0.43 -8.95
CA ASP A 215 7.50 -0.23 -8.77
C ASP A 215 8.08 -1.45 -8.03
N GLU A 216 8.93 -2.22 -8.71
CA GLU A 216 9.51 -3.45 -8.19
C GLU A 216 10.29 -3.25 -6.88
N THR A 217 10.84 -2.05 -6.65
CA THR A 217 11.60 -1.72 -5.43
C THR A 217 10.72 -1.54 -4.20
N ARG A 218 9.43 -1.39 -4.41
CA ARG A 218 8.43 -1.15 -3.36
C ARG A 218 7.48 -2.34 -3.14
N LEU A 219 7.75 -3.45 -3.81
CA LEU A 219 7.10 -4.71 -3.54
C LEU A 219 7.80 -5.38 -2.37
N VAL A 220 7.05 -5.70 -1.33
CA VAL A 220 7.52 -6.36 -0.12
C VAL A 220 6.71 -7.63 0.13
N ASP A 221 7.21 -8.48 0.98
CA ASP A 221 6.57 -9.69 1.47
C ASP A 221 6.80 -9.65 2.99
N ASN A 222 5.84 -9.04 3.71
CA ASN A 222 6.00 -8.75 5.14
C ASN A 222 5.67 -9.95 6.02
N ASP A 223 4.82 -10.85 5.56
CA ASP A 223 4.42 -12.06 6.28
C ASP A 223 5.13 -13.34 5.80
N ASP A 224 6.03 -13.18 4.82
CA ASP A 224 6.93 -14.24 4.33
C ASP A 224 6.17 -15.44 3.72
N ASP A 225 5.08 -15.15 3.00
CA ASP A 225 4.21 -16.14 2.36
C ASP A 225 4.39 -16.23 0.83
N GLY A 226 5.17 -15.29 0.27
CA GLY A 226 5.57 -15.24 -1.14
C GLY A 226 4.68 -14.38 -2.03
N TRP A 227 3.56 -13.86 -1.54
CA TRP A 227 2.79 -12.83 -2.21
C TRP A 227 3.41 -11.47 -1.96
N PHE A 228 3.16 -10.52 -2.87
CA PHE A 228 3.72 -9.18 -2.72
C PHE A 228 2.67 -8.19 -2.28
N GLU A 229 3.04 -7.42 -1.30
CA GLU A 229 2.38 -6.21 -0.88
C GLU A 229 3.04 -4.98 -1.52
N TYR A 230 2.32 -3.87 -1.64
CA TYR A 230 2.84 -2.64 -2.23
C TYR A 230 2.89 -1.51 -1.21
N ILE A 231 4.10 -1.00 -0.97
CA ILE A 231 4.32 0.07 0.01
C ILE A 231 4.30 1.46 -0.63
N PRO A 232 3.78 2.50 0.06
CA PRO A 232 3.79 3.88 -0.40
C PRO A 232 5.21 4.43 -0.55
N MET A 233 5.41 5.28 -1.58
CA MET A 233 6.73 5.88 -1.86
C MET A 233 7.22 6.83 -0.75
N ALA A 234 6.30 7.52 -0.09
CA ALA A 234 6.63 8.71 0.72
C ALA A 234 6.69 8.46 2.22
N GLN A 235 6.50 7.23 2.68
CA GLN A 235 6.57 6.92 4.12
C GLN A 235 7.98 7.18 4.68
N ARG A 236 8.05 7.62 5.93
CA ARG A 236 9.34 7.78 6.63
C ARG A 236 9.88 6.39 6.93
N GLY A 237 11.02 6.05 6.33
CA GLY A 237 11.61 4.73 6.45
C GLY A 237 11.84 4.29 7.89
N GLY A 238 11.01 3.36 8.31
CA GLY A 238 11.29 2.41 9.38
C GLY A 238 11.85 1.12 8.76
N ALA A 239 12.23 0.16 9.58
CA ALA A 239 12.62 -1.16 9.10
C ALA A 239 11.44 -1.92 8.45
N VAL A 240 10.21 -1.55 8.79
CA VAL A 240 8.96 -2.13 8.33
C VAL A 240 8.00 -0.98 7.98
N VAL A 241 7.31 -1.07 6.85
CA VAL A 241 6.45 -0.02 6.30
C VAL A 241 5.10 -0.64 5.95
N ALA A 242 4.00 -0.05 6.43
CA ALA A 242 2.65 -0.53 6.15
C ALA A 242 2.31 -0.43 4.66
N PRO A 243 1.82 -1.51 4.02
CA PRO A 243 1.43 -1.51 2.62
C PRO A 243 0.11 -0.76 2.39
N PHE A 244 -0.30 -0.62 1.12
CA PHE A 244 -1.68 -0.28 0.78
C PHE A 244 -2.59 -1.49 1.05
N VAL A 245 -3.66 -1.27 1.78
CA VAL A 245 -4.66 -2.30 2.07
C VAL A 245 -5.94 -2.00 1.29
N TYR A 246 -6.51 -3.03 0.70
CA TYR A 246 -7.68 -2.95 -0.15
C TYR A 246 -8.84 -3.73 0.45
N PHE A 247 -10.02 -3.10 0.54
CA PHE A 247 -11.26 -3.73 0.94
C PHE A 247 -12.33 -3.51 -0.13
N ASP A 248 -12.87 -4.58 -0.68
CA ASP A 248 -14.07 -4.53 -1.54
C ASP A 248 -15.35 -4.45 -0.69
N SER A 249 -16.38 -3.80 -1.22
CA SER A 249 -17.64 -3.56 -0.48
C SER A 249 -18.34 -4.83 -0.03
N ASP A 250 -18.26 -5.90 -0.80
CA ASP A 250 -18.88 -7.19 -0.47
C ASP A 250 -18.21 -7.88 0.73
N SER A 251 -16.98 -7.45 1.09
CA SER A 251 -16.18 -8.02 2.17
C SER A 251 -16.12 -7.16 3.41
N TYR A 252 -16.67 -5.95 3.45
CA TYR A 252 -16.62 -5.10 4.64
C TYR A 252 -17.20 -5.79 5.87
N THR A 253 -18.27 -6.58 5.68
CA THR A 253 -18.84 -7.41 6.72
C THR A 253 -18.65 -8.87 6.35
N THR A 254 -17.98 -9.64 7.19
CA THR A 254 -17.89 -11.08 7.03
C THR A 254 -19.14 -11.70 7.60
N ALA A 255 -19.85 -12.53 6.81
CA ALA A 255 -21.03 -13.20 7.29
C ALA A 255 -20.65 -14.24 8.34
N SER A 256 -21.01 -13.98 9.61
CA SER A 256 -20.93 -15.00 10.67
C SER A 256 -22.04 -16.00 10.44
N THR A 257 -21.71 -17.24 10.11
CA THR A 257 -22.65 -18.36 10.16
C THR A 257 -22.89 -18.74 11.60
N GLY A 258 -23.80 -18.01 12.25
CA GLY A 258 -24.52 -18.47 13.44
C GLY A 258 -23.69 -18.60 14.72
N GLN A 259 -23.66 -17.56 15.44
CA GLN A 259 -23.84 -17.45 16.90
C GLN A 259 -23.62 -15.98 17.29
N GLY A 260 -24.67 -15.25 17.55
CA GLY A 260 -24.85 -14.11 18.45
C GLY A 260 -23.67 -13.21 18.84
N SER A 261 -22.71 -13.00 18.00
CA SER A 261 -21.51 -12.22 18.31
C SER A 261 -21.35 -11.15 17.24
N ALA A 262 -21.31 -9.91 17.70
CA ALA A 262 -20.73 -8.72 17.07
C ALA A 262 -20.20 -8.91 15.63
N LEU A 263 -20.64 -8.00 14.77
CA LEU A 263 -20.29 -7.86 13.36
C LEU A 263 -18.88 -8.37 13.03
N ASP A 264 -18.82 -9.44 12.25
CA ASP A 264 -17.58 -9.87 11.66
C ASP A 264 -17.19 -8.84 10.60
N ILE A 265 -16.23 -8.01 10.93
CA ILE A 265 -15.68 -6.96 10.08
C ILE A 265 -14.40 -7.49 9.46
N SER A 266 -14.14 -7.13 8.21
CA SER A 266 -12.84 -7.38 7.58
C SER A 266 -11.73 -6.63 8.31
N ILE A 267 -10.65 -7.33 8.61
CA ILE A 267 -9.50 -6.78 9.32
C ILE A 267 -8.24 -7.23 8.61
N TYR A 268 -7.34 -6.29 8.32
CA TYR A 268 -5.96 -6.60 7.95
C TYR A 268 -5.05 -6.53 9.18
N GLY A 269 -4.04 -7.40 9.21
CA GLY A 269 -3.11 -7.52 10.33
C GLY A 269 -3.54 -8.53 11.39
N TYR A 270 -4.74 -9.11 11.28
CA TYR A 270 -5.22 -10.14 12.20
C TYR A 270 -4.81 -11.54 11.72
N PRO A 271 -4.21 -12.39 12.59
CA PRO A 271 -3.87 -13.76 12.23
C PRO A 271 -5.11 -14.55 11.79
N ARG A 272 -5.05 -15.19 10.65
CA ARG A 272 -6.20 -15.92 10.09
C ARG A 272 -6.18 -17.36 10.58
N ASN A 273 -7.37 -17.91 10.86
CA ASN A 273 -7.50 -19.34 11.17
C ASN A 273 -7.08 -20.18 9.96
N GLY A 274 -5.98 -20.91 10.10
CA GLY A 274 -5.45 -21.83 9.08
C GLY A 274 -4.12 -21.41 8.45
N ASP A 275 -3.65 -20.22 8.70
CA ASP A 275 -2.33 -19.78 8.24
C ASP A 275 -1.26 -20.31 9.21
N ALA A 276 -0.64 -21.42 8.84
CA ALA A 276 0.48 -21.97 9.61
C ALA A 276 1.69 -21.05 9.44
N GLY A 277 1.92 -20.19 10.41
CA GLY A 277 3.05 -19.27 10.44
C GLY A 277 2.67 -17.79 10.25
N ALA A 278 1.39 -17.43 10.45
CA ALA A 278 0.95 -16.04 10.41
C ALA A 278 1.84 -15.16 11.29
N VAL A 279 2.51 -14.20 10.67
CA VAL A 279 3.28 -13.17 11.36
C VAL A 279 2.31 -12.22 12.02
N ASP A 280 2.63 -11.74 13.22
CA ASP A 280 1.83 -10.72 13.91
C ASP A 280 2.06 -9.35 13.23
N LEU A 281 1.33 -9.10 12.15
CA LEU A 281 1.34 -7.82 11.45
C LEU A 281 0.67 -6.71 12.28
N ALA A 282 -0.27 -7.07 13.17
CA ALA A 282 -0.92 -6.13 14.08
C ALA A 282 0.07 -5.49 15.04
N GLY A 283 1.06 -6.25 15.52
CA GLY A 283 2.14 -5.73 16.35
C GLY A 283 3.10 -4.82 15.60
N GLN A 284 3.11 -4.88 14.26
CA GLN A 284 3.99 -4.07 13.41
C GLN A 284 3.33 -2.78 12.93
N PHE A 285 2.09 -2.84 12.43
CA PHE A 285 1.40 -1.74 11.75
C PHE A 285 0.09 -1.31 12.42
N GLY A 286 -0.34 -2.01 13.46
CA GLY A 286 -1.71 -1.93 13.95
C GLY A 286 -2.69 -2.66 13.01
N LEU A 287 -3.97 -2.52 13.29
CA LEU A 287 -5.05 -3.15 12.52
C LEU A 287 -5.63 -2.15 11.52
N ALA A 288 -5.76 -2.54 10.25
CA ALA A 288 -6.55 -1.79 9.30
C ALA A 288 -7.95 -2.39 9.17
N VAL A 289 -8.97 -1.52 9.25
CA VAL A 289 -10.39 -1.85 9.13
C VAL A 289 -11.07 -0.90 8.15
N PRO A 290 -12.07 -1.35 7.39
CA PRO A 290 -12.81 -0.42 6.52
C PRO A 290 -13.52 0.65 7.33
N PHE A 291 -13.57 1.87 6.79
CA PHE A 291 -14.25 3.00 7.42
C PHE A 291 -15.77 2.88 7.29
N ALA A 292 -16.47 3.16 8.38
CA ALA A 292 -17.93 3.22 8.39
C ALA A 292 -18.42 4.67 8.20
N ALA A 293 -19.58 4.85 7.58
CA ALA A 293 -20.24 6.13 7.48
C ALA A 293 -21.12 6.41 8.73
N PHE A 294 -21.60 5.34 9.34
CA PHE A 294 -22.45 5.42 10.54
C PHE A 294 -22.40 4.11 11.31
N LEU A 295 -22.41 4.21 12.63
CA LEU A 295 -22.58 3.11 13.56
C LEU A 295 -23.63 3.50 14.61
N ASP A 296 -24.62 2.63 14.87
CA ASP A 296 -25.53 2.77 16.01
C ASP A 296 -24.96 2.01 17.21
N PRO A 297 -24.48 2.70 18.26
CA PRO A 297 -23.89 2.02 19.41
C PRO A 297 -24.88 1.20 20.25
N GLN A 298 -26.21 1.48 20.12
CA GLN A 298 -27.25 0.77 20.88
C GLN A 298 -27.82 -0.45 20.17
N ASN A 299 -27.59 -0.53 18.87
CA ASN A 299 -28.14 -1.59 18.05
C ASN A 299 -27.00 -2.16 17.21
N SER A 300 -26.52 -3.35 17.51
CA SER A 300 -25.40 -3.99 16.80
C SER A 300 -25.62 -4.19 15.28
N SER A 301 -26.71 -3.66 14.74
CA SER A 301 -27.06 -3.46 13.34
C SER A 301 -28.03 -2.27 13.24
N PRO A 302 -27.78 -1.26 12.41
CA PRO A 302 -27.03 -1.35 11.16
C PRO A 302 -25.78 -0.46 11.15
N MET A 303 -24.62 -1.06 10.93
CA MET A 303 -23.45 -0.32 10.47
C MET A 303 -23.65 0.01 9.00
N ARG A 304 -23.44 1.28 8.64
CA ARG A 304 -23.37 1.70 7.23
C ARG A 304 -21.89 1.94 6.88
N TRP A 305 -21.44 1.27 5.87
CA TRP A 305 -20.09 1.45 5.38
C TRP A 305 -19.96 2.68 4.49
N THR A 306 -18.80 3.30 4.52
CA THR A 306 -18.45 4.32 3.54
C THR A 306 -18.18 3.64 2.19
N ASN A 307 -18.70 4.21 1.10
CA ASN A 307 -18.61 3.64 -0.25
C ASN A 307 -19.14 2.21 -0.36
N PRO A 308 -20.42 1.96 -0.07
CA PRO A 308 -20.99 0.62 0.06
C PRO A 308 -21.10 -0.17 -1.27
N GLU A 309 -20.93 0.48 -2.42
CA GLU A 309 -21.00 -0.13 -3.75
C GLU A 309 -19.64 -0.13 -4.46
N GLY A 310 -18.58 0.19 -3.71
CA GLY A 310 -17.24 0.38 -4.25
C GLY A 310 -16.18 -0.40 -3.49
N PHE A 311 -15.16 0.31 -3.10
CA PHE A 311 -14.03 -0.24 -2.35
C PHE A 311 -13.36 0.87 -1.53
N GLN A 312 -12.53 0.45 -0.61
CA GLN A 312 -11.65 1.34 0.15
C GLN A 312 -10.20 0.89 -0.01
N ILE A 313 -9.32 1.86 -0.23
CA ILE A 313 -7.87 1.68 -0.12
C ILE A 313 -7.44 2.49 1.09
N ILE A 314 -6.72 1.87 2.01
CA ILE A 314 -6.23 2.47 3.23
C ILE A 314 -4.71 2.41 3.23
N CYS A 315 -4.09 3.52 3.61
CA CYS A 315 -2.66 3.66 3.78
C CYS A 315 -2.37 4.19 5.17
N GLY A 316 -1.40 3.61 5.86
CA GLY A 316 -0.95 4.01 7.18
C GLY A 316 -0.15 5.32 7.23
N GLY A 317 -0.52 6.30 6.41
CA GLY A 317 0.02 7.66 6.46
C GLY A 317 1.53 7.77 6.25
N LEU A 318 2.14 8.77 6.88
CA LEU A 318 3.58 9.01 6.80
C LEU A 318 4.37 8.23 7.85
N ASP A 319 3.75 7.83 8.94
CA ASP A 319 4.37 7.03 9.99
C ASP A 319 4.41 5.53 9.64
N GLY A 320 3.59 5.10 8.66
CA GLY A 320 3.51 3.72 8.20
C GLY A 320 2.72 2.81 9.14
N MET A 321 1.76 3.36 9.89
CA MET A 321 0.92 2.62 10.83
C MET A 321 -0.56 2.90 10.58
N TYR A 322 -1.42 1.87 10.68
CA TYR A 322 -2.87 2.07 10.54
C TYR A 322 -3.53 2.51 11.84
N ALA A 323 -3.01 1.99 12.96
CA ALA A 323 -3.46 2.29 14.31
C ALA A 323 -2.34 1.96 15.30
N ALA A 324 -2.48 2.36 16.54
CA ALA A 324 -1.59 1.91 17.60
C ALA A 324 -1.62 0.37 17.70
N PRO A 325 -0.47 -0.28 17.87
CA PRO A 325 -0.42 -1.72 18.07
C PRO A 325 -1.33 -2.15 19.22
N PRO A 326 -2.15 -3.21 19.04
CA PRO A 326 -3.09 -3.63 20.06
C PRO A 326 -2.36 -4.17 21.30
N GLU A 327 -2.83 -3.74 22.47
CA GLU A 327 -2.41 -4.34 23.75
C GLU A 327 -3.43 -5.42 24.17
N GLY A 328 -2.99 -6.67 24.29
CA GLY A 328 -3.81 -7.79 24.77
C GLY A 328 -4.57 -8.55 23.67
N ASP A 329 -5.88 -8.80 23.90
CA ASP A 329 -6.70 -9.58 22.95
C ASP A 329 -7.00 -8.79 21.69
N LEU A 330 -6.49 -9.26 20.55
CA LEU A 330 -6.66 -8.62 19.22
C LEU A 330 -8.14 -8.45 18.85
N ALA A 331 -9.02 -9.36 19.27
CA ALA A 331 -10.46 -9.24 19.00
C ALA A 331 -11.11 -8.07 19.73
N GLN A 332 -10.57 -7.68 20.88
CA GLN A 332 -11.03 -6.52 21.67
C GLN A 332 -10.38 -5.22 21.21
N ALA A 333 -9.23 -5.29 20.56
CA ALA A 333 -8.50 -4.14 20.06
C ALA A 333 -9.04 -3.59 18.73
N MET A 334 -10.07 -4.23 18.16
CA MET A 334 -10.69 -3.78 16.92
C MET A 334 -11.36 -2.42 17.10
N ARG A 335 -10.98 -1.47 16.25
CA ARG A 335 -11.47 -0.09 16.24
C ARG A 335 -12.14 0.19 14.90
N VAL A 336 -13.33 0.75 14.91
CA VAL A 336 -14.05 1.20 13.71
C VAL A 336 -14.08 2.71 13.69
N VAL A 337 -13.55 3.30 12.65
CA VAL A 337 -13.53 4.75 12.45
C VAL A 337 -14.72 5.16 11.58
N ILE A 338 -15.47 6.14 12.06
CA ILE A 338 -16.54 6.79 11.30
C ILE A 338 -15.92 7.87 10.41
N PHE A 339 -16.02 7.69 9.12
CA PHE A 339 -15.48 8.64 8.15
C PHE A 339 -16.59 9.52 7.55
N PRO A 340 -16.37 10.81 7.40
CA PRO A 340 -15.18 11.59 7.76
C PRO A 340 -15.20 12.16 9.18
N GLY A 341 -16.17 11.84 10.02
CA GLY A 341 -16.37 12.41 11.35
C GLY A 341 -15.26 12.14 12.35
N GLY A 342 -14.46 11.08 12.15
CA GLY A 342 -13.33 10.72 13.00
C GLY A 342 -13.72 10.19 14.40
N GLN A 343 -15.00 9.80 14.61
CA GLN A 343 -15.39 9.08 15.81
C GLN A 343 -14.87 7.64 15.71
N VAL A 344 -14.34 7.12 16.80
CA VAL A 344 -13.81 5.77 16.91
C VAL A 344 -14.65 4.97 17.90
N TYR A 345 -15.01 3.76 17.49
CA TYR A 345 -15.73 2.81 18.33
C TYR A 345 -14.89 1.55 18.50
N SER A 346 -14.55 1.23 19.76
CA SER A 346 -13.85 0.00 20.08
C SER A 346 -14.80 -1.14 20.43
N ARG A 347 -14.38 -2.38 20.18
CA ARG A 347 -15.19 -3.60 20.37
C ARG A 347 -15.01 -4.21 21.76
N ALA A 348 -14.84 -3.49 22.83
CA ALA A 348 -14.57 -4.12 24.13
C ALA A 348 -15.71 -5.07 24.64
N THR A 349 -16.99 -4.80 24.36
CA THR A 349 -18.13 -5.75 24.57
C THR A 349 -19.33 -5.45 23.68
N VAL A 350 -19.62 -4.22 23.41
CA VAL A 350 -20.58 -3.71 22.40
C VAL A 350 -20.00 -2.35 22.08
N TYR A 351 -19.90 -1.93 20.84
CA TYR A 351 -19.37 -0.62 20.42
C TYR A 351 -19.87 0.55 21.30
N SER A 352 -19.45 0.61 22.56
CA SER A 352 -20.10 1.39 23.61
C SER A 352 -19.36 2.67 23.98
N GLU A 353 -18.11 2.84 23.56
CA GLU A 353 -17.32 4.01 23.93
C GLU A 353 -16.77 4.71 22.70
N GLN A 354 -17.05 6.00 22.63
CA GLN A 354 -16.47 6.87 21.62
C GLN A 354 -15.06 7.24 22.09
N GLU A 355 -14.05 6.73 21.40
CA GLU A 355 -12.66 7.07 21.61
C GLU A 355 -12.21 8.17 20.65
N ALA A 356 -11.10 8.83 20.97
CA ALA A 356 -10.43 9.72 20.03
C ALA A 356 -9.60 8.91 19.02
N LEU A 357 -9.38 9.48 17.82
CA LEU A 357 -8.38 8.96 16.89
C LEU A 357 -7.03 8.87 17.58
N SER A 358 -6.33 7.74 17.44
CA SER A 358 -4.94 7.64 17.85
C SER A 358 -4.06 8.54 16.97
N THR A 359 -2.82 8.76 17.37
CA THR A 359 -1.88 9.57 16.58
C THR A 359 -1.65 8.95 15.20
N GLU A 360 -1.59 7.62 15.16
CA GLU A 360 -1.36 6.81 13.97
C GLU A 360 -2.59 6.84 13.04
N GLU A 361 -3.80 6.83 13.59
CA GLU A 361 -5.04 6.91 12.78
C GLU A 361 -5.25 8.29 12.16
N GLN A 362 -4.71 9.36 12.77
CA GLN A 362 -4.94 10.74 12.33
C GLN A 362 -4.33 11.06 10.97
N ASP A 363 -3.17 10.48 10.64
CA ASP A 363 -2.47 10.75 9.38
C ASP A 363 -2.76 9.73 8.28
N ASN A 364 -3.62 8.71 8.55
CA ASN A 364 -4.05 7.74 7.56
C ASN A 364 -4.67 8.41 6.33
N LEU A 365 -4.39 7.83 5.17
CA LEU A 365 -4.86 8.28 3.87
C LEU A 365 -5.74 7.21 3.22
N THR A 366 -6.74 7.65 2.46
CA THR A 366 -7.69 6.76 1.81
C THR A 366 -8.18 7.33 0.48
N ASN A 367 -8.71 6.48 -0.39
CA ASN A 367 -9.37 6.90 -1.62
C ASN A 367 -10.73 7.61 -1.41
N LEU A 368 -11.17 7.77 -0.17
CA LEU A 368 -12.41 8.45 0.18
C LEU A 368 -12.24 9.97 0.32
N SER A 369 -11.01 10.45 0.45
CA SER A 369 -10.69 11.87 0.65
C SER A 369 -9.34 12.21 0.01
N ASN A 370 -9.19 13.48 -0.36
CA ASN A 370 -7.91 14.07 -0.78
C ASN A 370 -7.09 14.60 0.42
N ASN A 371 -7.39 14.14 1.62
CA ASN A 371 -6.76 14.58 2.86
C ASN A 371 -6.57 13.41 3.82
N THR A 372 -5.78 13.60 4.88
CA THR A 372 -5.70 12.65 5.99
C THR A 372 -7.05 12.55 6.70
N ILE A 373 -7.25 11.52 7.53
CA ILE A 373 -8.49 11.37 8.33
C ILE A 373 -8.73 12.61 9.21
N GLU A 374 -7.71 13.08 9.88
CA GLU A 374 -7.83 14.32 10.71
C GLU A 374 -8.11 15.55 9.84
N GLY A 375 -7.48 15.67 8.66
CA GLY A 375 -7.76 16.76 7.73
C GLY A 375 -9.19 16.74 7.21
N ALA A 376 -9.73 15.58 6.86
CA ALA A 376 -11.12 15.42 6.44
C ALA A 376 -12.10 15.78 7.57
N ARG A 377 -11.80 15.40 8.81
CA ARG A 377 -12.58 15.78 10.01
C ARG A 377 -12.61 17.28 10.22
N GLN A 378 -11.48 17.95 10.07
CA GLN A 378 -11.38 19.41 10.23
C GLN A 378 -12.15 20.18 9.15
N GLU A 379 -12.27 19.64 7.93
CA GLU A 379 -13.05 20.23 6.85
C GLU A 379 -14.56 20.22 7.16
N LEU A 380 -15.08 19.21 7.86
CA LEU A 380 -16.47 19.14 8.28
C LEU A 380 -16.83 20.16 9.38
N GLY A 381 -15.87 20.55 10.20
CA GLY A 381 -16.05 21.50 11.30
C GLY A 381 -16.06 22.97 10.88
N LYS A 382 -15.86 23.25 9.59
CA LYS A 382 -15.92 24.60 8.99
C LYS A 382 -17.26 24.88 8.36
#